data_7852648af19c84f3daa51734fe744c3e
#
_entry.id   7852648af19c84f3daa51734fe744c3e
#
_cell.length_a   1.000
_cell.length_b   1.000
_cell.length_c   1.000
_cell.angle_alpha   90.00
_cell.angle_beta   90.00
_cell.angle_gamma   90.00
#
_symmetry.space_group_name_H-M   'P 1'
#
loop_
_entity.id
_entity.type
_entity.pdbx_description
1 polymer ?
#
loop_
_entity_poly.entity_id
_entity_poly.type
_entity_poly.pdbx_seq_one_letter_code
_entity_poly.pdbx_strand_id
1 'polypeptide(L)'
;MSRKRYWKSLNEYRGDVALTEQARDEFPAPPESGVSRRTFIELAWLAAAAVTLQSCNAPEQKIIPYAKQPVELTPGVANWYATTCGGCSAACGALARVCDGRPVKLEGNPEHPLSRGGLCAAAHGELFNLYFAERLRQPLSHGMAAGWDELDVQITQQLAALRQSGGKVCLLTPFIINPTSNEVCDRFLRQIPGARRVVYEAASTAAIRVAHERTHLFAGKPLYHLHKAQLVVSFAADFLSTWGDPVPQMRGYSQARDLRGGRKEMLRHIQFESTLSLTGSNADRRVQIAPAEGFDALLYLAKLSATKNNSASPFAAFEPKHLNANTRQTVEKTAEELQQQRGQSLVVCGWNDADAQAVVNFINQTLGNYGHTIELNAVLANSSDQQMTDLVKEMNDGQVAALLIVGVNPVYSYHDNEALLRGLDKVDRKSVV
;
A
#
# COMPACT_ATOMS: atom_id res chain seq x y z
N MET A 1 -40.67 12.07 -17.68
CA MET A 1 -39.57 11.68 -16.75
C MET A 1 -38.31 11.58 -17.54
N SER A 2 -37.36 12.50 -17.34
CA SER A 2 -36.05 12.47 -18.01
C SER A 2 -35.28 11.25 -17.52
N ARG A 3 -34.94 10.31 -18.42
CA ARG A 3 -34.05 9.17 -18.10
C ARG A 3 -32.70 9.73 -17.68
N LYS A 4 -32.26 9.43 -16.46
CA LYS A 4 -30.89 9.74 -16.01
C LYS A 4 -29.91 9.09 -16.97
N ARG A 5 -29.05 9.91 -17.58
CA ARG A 5 -28.01 9.46 -18.51
C ARG A 5 -26.74 9.19 -17.69
N TYR A 6 -26.23 7.97 -17.77
CA TYR A 6 -24.98 7.57 -17.14
C TYR A 6 -23.92 7.43 -18.24
N TRP A 7 -22.71 7.93 -17.98
CA TRP A 7 -21.58 7.81 -18.89
C TRP A 7 -20.64 6.70 -18.43
N LYS A 8 -20.15 5.91 -19.36
CA LYS A 8 -19.24 4.80 -19.10
C LYS A 8 -17.76 5.26 -19.06
N SER A 9 -17.44 6.40 -19.64
CA SER A 9 -16.09 6.96 -19.68
C SER A 9 -16.09 8.50 -19.70
N LEU A 10 -14.94 9.11 -19.40
CA LEU A 10 -14.73 10.56 -19.52
C LEU A 10 -14.85 11.04 -20.97
N ASN A 11 -14.50 10.20 -21.94
CA ASN A 11 -14.59 10.54 -23.37
C ASN A 11 -16.04 10.57 -23.84
N GLU A 12 -16.89 9.65 -23.36
CA GLU A 12 -18.32 9.69 -23.60
C GLU A 12 -18.97 10.92 -22.96
N TYR A 13 -18.53 11.31 -21.77
CA TYR A 13 -18.97 12.55 -21.11
C TYR A 13 -18.60 13.79 -21.92
N ARG A 14 -17.43 13.80 -22.56
CA ARG A 14 -16.94 14.88 -23.43
C ARG A 14 -17.57 14.90 -24.82
N GLY A 15 -18.36 13.88 -25.17
CA GLY A 15 -19.09 13.81 -26.44
C GLY A 15 -18.23 13.33 -27.62
N ASP A 16 -17.22 12.48 -27.37
CA ASP A 16 -16.42 11.89 -28.41
C ASP A 16 -17.24 10.89 -29.25
N VAL A 17 -17.60 11.31 -30.45
CA VAL A 17 -18.56 10.61 -31.34
C VAL A 17 -18.02 9.25 -31.82
N ALA A 18 -16.71 9.13 -32.03
CA ALA A 18 -16.09 7.90 -32.53
C ALA A 18 -16.23 6.72 -31.53
N LEU A 19 -16.15 7.01 -30.22
CA LEU A 19 -16.33 6.00 -29.17
C LEU A 19 -17.80 5.61 -28.99
N THR A 20 -18.76 6.51 -29.31
CA THR A 20 -20.18 6.23 -29.18
C THR A 20 -20.69 5.29 -30.27
N GLU A 21 -20.08 5.29 -31.46
CA GLU A 21 -20.39 4.35 -32.54
C GLU A 21 -19.80 2.96 -32.29
N GLN A 22 -18.56 2.86 -31.84
CA GLN A 22 -17.94 1.58 -31.47
C GLN A 22 -18.63 0.91 -30.27
N ALA A 23 -19.12 1.66 -29.30
CA ALA A 23 -19.85 1.12 -28.15
C ALA A 23 -21.27 0.60 -28.50
N ARG A 24 -21.83 0.99 -29.64
CA ARG A 24 -23.13 0.47 -30.11
C ARG A 24 -23.04 -0.96 -30.63
N ASP A 25 -21.90 -1.34 -31.18
CA ASP A 25 -21.67 -2.70 -31.73
C ASP A 25 -21.18 -3.72 -30.71
N GLU A 26 -20.80 -3.27 -29.50
CA GLU A 26 -20.26 -4.13 -28.45
C GLU A 26 -21.32 -5.09 -27.86
N PHE A 27 -22.57 -4.72 -27.93
CA PHE A 27 -23.71 -5.57 -27.56
C PHE A 27 -24.77 -5.50 -28.65
N PRO A 28 -24.81 -6.44 -29.60
CA PRO A 28 -25.86 -6.50 -30.58
C PRO A 28 -27.21 -6.59 -29.87
N ALA A 29 -28.20 -5.82 -30.35
CA ALA A 29 -29.54 -5.84 -29.81
C ALA A 29 -30.04 -7.30 -29.79
N PRO A 30 -30.71 -7.75 -28.72
CA PRO A 30 -31.28 -9.11 -28.72
C PRO A 30 -32.22 -9.26 -29.92
N PRO A 31 -32.16 -10.41 -30.62
CA PRO A 31 -33.01 -10.63 -31.78
C PRO A 31 -34.47 -10.49 -31.38
N GLU A 32 -35.20 -9.71 -32.15
CA GLU A 32 -36.66 -9.40 -31.91
C GLU A 32 -37.60 -10.64 -32.05
N SER A 33 -37.08 -11.77 -32.44
CA SER A 33 -37.85 -13.02 -32.54
C SER A 33 -37.37 -14.03 -31.51
N GLY A 34 -38.28 -14.48 -30.66
CA GLY A 34 -38.01 -15.52 -29.67
C GLY A 34 -37.36 -16.75 -30.27
N VAL A 35 -36.13 -17.02 -29.85
CA VAL A 35 -35.37 -18.22 -30.25
C VAL A 35 -36.19 -19.43 -29.73
N SER A 36 -36.59 -20.34 -30.65
CA SER A 36 -37.26 -21.56 -30.23
C SER A 36 -36.31 -22.42 -29.36
N ARG A 37 -36.90 -23.23 -28.45
CA ARG A 37 -36.10 -24.14 -27.61
C ARG A 37 -35.15 -25.04 -28.43
N ARG A 38 -35.58 -25.42 -29.63
CA ARG A 38 -34.78 -26.23 -30.55
C ARG A 38 -33.58 -25.43 -31.09
N THR A 39 -33.79 -24.20 -31.53
CA THR A 39 -32.74 -23.32 -32.04
C THR A 39 -31.76 -22.94 -30.93
N PHE A 40 -32.21 -22.78 -29.68
CA PHE A 40 -31.36 -22.55 -28.54
C PHE A 40 -30.45 -23.76 -28.26
N ILE A 41 -30.99 -24.98 -28.31
CA ILE A 41 -30.20 -26.21 -28.14
C ILE A 41 -29.19 -26.37 -29.28
N GLU A 42 -29.56 -26.10 -30.51
CA GLU A 42 -28.67 -26.17 -31.70
C GLU A 42 -27.53 -25.13 -31.58
N LEU A 43 -27.82 -23.89 -31.14
CA LEU A 43 -26.79 -22.87 -30.88
C LEU A 43 -25.90 -23.24 -29.70
N ALA A 44 -26.46 -23.83 -28.64
CA ALA A 44 -25.68 -24.28 -27.48
C ALA A 44 -24.72 -25.43 -27.86
N TRP A 45 -25.14 -26.38 -28.74
CA TRP A 45 -24.30 -27.42 -29.27
C TRP A 45 -23.19 -26.89 -30.19
N LEU A 46 -23.49 -25.89 -31.03
CA LEU A 46 -22.51 -25.20 -31.87
C LEU A 46 -21.49 -24.42 -31.02
N ALA A 47 -21.93 -23.74 -29.99
CA ALA A 47 -21.07 -23.04 -29.05
C ALA A 47 -20.18 -24.01 -28.25
N ALA A 48 -20.73 -25.13 -27.78
CA ALA A 48 -19.96 -26.18 -27.11
C ALA A 48 -18.92 -26.83 -28.04
N ALA A 49 -19.29 -27.08 -29.30
CA ALA A 49 -18.35 -27.58 -30.30
C ALA A 49 -17.25 -26.58 -30.67
N ALA A 50 -17.56 -25.26 -30.73
CA ALA A 50 -16.59 -24.21 -30.96
C ALA A 50 -15.59 -24.10 -29.82
N VAL A 51 -16.06 -24.19 -28.56
CA VAL A 51 -15.20 -24.15 -27.35
C VAL A 51 -14.30 -25.40 -27.30
N THR A 52 -14.80 -26.58 -27.66
CA THR A 52 -13.97 -27.79 -27.70
C THR A 52 -12.93 -27.76 -28.82
N LEU A 53 -13.21 -27.13 -29.97
CA LEU A 53 -12.25 -26.97 -31.05
C LEU A 53 -11.17 -25.91 -30.74
N GLN A 54 -11.48 -24.87 -29.97
CA GLN A 54 -10.48 -23.89 -29.48
C GLN A 54 -9.63 -24.44 -28.33
N SER A 55 -10.10 -25.44 -27.61
CA SER A 55 -9.36 -26.08 -26.52
C SER A 55 -8.11 -26.89 -27.02
N CYS A 56 -7.96 -27.08 -28.31
CA CYS A 56 -6.81 -27.80 -28.90
C CYS A 56 -5.67 -26.89 -29.38
N ASN A 57 -5.63 -25.62 -28.99
CA ASN A 57 -4.42 -24.84 -29.17
C ASN A 57 -3.32 -25.45 -28.30
N ALA A 58 -2.40 -26.18 -28.93
CA ALA A 58 -1.19 -26.65 -28.27
C ALA A 58 -0.52 -25.44 -27.61
N PRO A 59 -0.11 -25.52 -26.33
CA PRO A 59 0.57 -24.43 -25.68
C PRO A 59 1.78 -24.02 -26.51
N GLU A 60 1.89 -22.75 -26.87
CA GLU A 60 3.01 -22.17 -27.61
C GLU A 60 4.38 -22.42 -26.96
N GLN A 61 4.36 -22.96 -25.76
CA GLN A 61 5.55 -23.24 -24.98
C GLN A 61 6.06 -24.65 -25.26
N LYS A 62 7.21 -24.72 -25.93
CA LYS A 62 7.95 -25.97 -26.09
C LYS A 62 8.41 -26.44 -24.70
N ILE A 63 7.93 -27.60 -24.27
CA ILE A 63 8.46 -28.30 -23.10
C ILE A 63 9.85 -28.80 -23.49
N ILE A 64 10.90 -28.18 -22.96
CA ILE A 64 12.27 -28.65 -23.13
C ILE A 64 12.52 -29.65 -22.01
N PRO A 65 12.73 -30.95 -22.28
CA PRO A 65 13.02 -31.92 -21.25
C PRO A 65 14.37 -31.60 -20.61
N TYR A 66 14.49 -31.88 -19.30
CA TYR A 66 15.76 -31.73 -18.60
C TYR A 66 16.81 -32.67 -19.18
N ALA A 67 17.99 -32.16 -19.52
CA ALA A 67 19.14 -32.99 -19.84
C ALA A 67 19.57 -33.84 -18.63
N LYS A 68 19.42 -33.29 -17.41
CA LYS A 68 19.56 -34.01 -16.14
C LYS A 68 18.46 -33.51 -15.22
N GLN A 69 17.50 -34.37 -14.90
CA GLN A 69 16.39 -34.01 -14.01
C GLN A 69 16.92 -33.81 -12.58
N PRO A 70 16.61 -32.68 -11.93
CA PRO A 70 16.88 -32.52 -10.49
C PRO A 70 16.18 -33.59 -9.65
N VAL A 71 16.86 -34.11 -8.64
CA VAL A 71 16.35 -35.22 -7.79
C VAL A 71 15.02 -34.87 -7.13
N GLU A 72 14.82 -33.60 -6.79
CA GLU A 72 13.64 -33.12 -6.08
C GLU A 72 12.48 -32.72 -6.99
N LEU A 73 12.63 -32.87 -8.31
CA LEU A 73 11.63 -32.43 -9.27
C LEU A 73 10.91 -33.63 -9.90
N THR A 74 9.64 -33.78 -9.55
CA THR A 74 8.74 -34.74 -10.19
C THR A 74 7.85 -34.00 -11.18
N PRO A 75 7.85 -34.35 -12.49
CA PRO A 75 7.01 -33.68 -13.47
C PRO A 75 5.53 -33.63 -13.06
N GLY A 76 4.90 -32.46 -13.19
CA GLY A 76 3.50 -32.25 -12.81
C GLY A 76 3.24 -32.10 -11.33
N VAL A 77 4.21 -32.38 -10.45
CA VAL A 77 4.09 -32.16 -9.01
C VAL A 77 4.69 -30.82 -8.63
N ALA A 78 3.91 -30.00 -7.91
CA ALA A 78 4.36 -28.69 -7.48
C ALA A 78 5.27 -28.78 -6.25
N ASN A 79 6.39 -28.08 -6.31
CA ASN A 79 7.25 -27.80 -5.15
C ASN A 79 6.91 -26.42 -4.55
N TRP A 80 7.11 -26.27 -3.26
CA TRP A 80 6.84 -25.03 -2.55
C TRP A 80 8.13 -24.46 -1.96
N TYR A 81 8.37 -23.19 -2.21
CA TYR A 81 9.55 -22.48 -1.73
C TYR A 81 9.13 -21.28 -0.90
N ALA A 82 9.67 -21.20 0.32
CA ALA A 82 9.49 -20.02 1.15
C ALA A 82 10.29 -18.84 0.59
N THR A 83 9.63 -17.69 0.50
CA THR A 83 10.21 -16.44 -0.01
C THR A 83 9.60 -15.24 0.71
N THR A 84 10.11 -14.06 0.39
CA THR A 84 9.58 -12.79 0.90
C THR A 84 9.06 -11.95 -0.24
N CYS A 85 7.88 -11.37 -0.09
CA CYS A 85 7.33 -10.42 -1.03
C CYS A 85 8.15 -9.13 -1.04
N GLY A 86 8.60 -8.69 -2.20
CA GLY A 86 9.37 -7.46 -2.41
C GLY A 86 8.54 -6.25 -2.82
N GLY A 87 7.22 -6.36 -2.92
CA GLY A 87 6.35 -5.32 -3.49
C GLY A 87 6.17 -4.06 -2.61
N CYS A 88 6.44 -4.15 -1.30
CA CYS A 88 6.40 -3.00 -0.40
C CYS A 88 7.21 -3.26 0.89
N SER A 89 7.30 -2.24 1.74
CA SER A 89 8.02 -2.28 3.02
C SER A 89 7.48 -3.29 4.05
N ALA A 90 6.27 -3.83 3.86
CA ALA A 90 5.69 -4.83 4.77
C ALA A 90 6.40 -6.18 4.70
N ALA A 91 7.14 -6.48 3.63
CA ALA A 91 7.97 -7.68 3.46
C ALA A 91 7.28 -8.99 3.90
N CYS A 92 6.04 -9.20 3.45
CA CYS A 92 5.24 -10.36 3.82
C CYS A 92 5.90 -11.67 3.41
N GLY A 93 5.85 -12.69 4.28
CA GLY A 93 6.31 -14.02 3.96
C GLY A 93 5.36 -14.69 2.97
N ALA A 94 5.93 -15.26 1.91
CA ALA A 94 5.19 -15.94 0.87
C ALA A 94 5.72 -17.34 0.62
N LEU A 95 4.85 -18.20 0.10
CA LEU A 95 5.17 -19.52 -0.44
C LEU A 95 4.97 -19.48 -1.95
N ALA A 96 6.04 -19.71 -2.70
CA ALA A 96 5.98 -19.82 -4.14
C ALA A 96 5.70 -21.26 -4.54
N ARG A 97 4.58 -21.50 -5.21
CA ARG A 97 4.27 -22.78 -5.85
C ARG A 97 4.98 -22.82 -7.20
N VAL A 98 5.84 -23.80 -7.37
CA VAL A 98 6.67 -23.98 -8.56
C VAL A 98 6.34 -25.32 -9.22
N CYS A 99 5.92 -25.28 -10.48
CA CYS A 99 5.70 -26.48 -11.30
C CYS A 99 6.75 -26.51 -12.40
N ASP A 100 7.47 -27.60 -12.50
CA ASP A 100 8.49 -27.83 -13.54
C ASP A 100 9.49 -26.66 -13.68
N GLY A 101 9.96 -26.14 -12.52
CA GLY A 101 10.89 -25.01 -12.47
C GLY A 101 10.25 -23.63 -12.68
N ARG A 102 8.92 -23.55 -12.84
CA ARG A 102 8.21 -22.29 -13.09
C ARG A 102 7.34 -21.89 -11.91
N PRO A 103 7.54 -20.74 -11.28
CA PRO A 103 6.61 -20.20 -10.31
C PRO A 103 5.25 -19.94 -10.97
N VAL A 104 4.19 -20.52 -10.39
CA VAL A 104 2.82 -20.43 -10.94
C VAL A 104 1.85 -19.75 -9.99
N LYS A 105 2.17 -19.66 -8.70
CA LYS A 105 1.32 -19.02 -7.69
C LYS A 105 2.15 -18.55 -6.50
N LEU A 106 1.73 -17.46 -5.88
CA LEU A 106 2.21 -17.04 -4.56
C LEU A 106 1.06 -17.19 -3.55
N GLU A 107 1.37 -17.74 -2.38
CA GLU A 107 0.47 -17.83 -1.23
C GLU A 107 1.16 -17.26 0.01
N GLY A 108 0.39 -16.84 1.01
CA GLY A 108 0.97 -16.36 2.24
C GLY A 108 1.58 -17.51 3.06
N ASN A 109 2.75 -17.27 3.65
CA ASN A 109 3.40 -18.23 4.54
C ASN A 109 2.75 -18.18 5.94
N PRO A 110 2.07 -19.25 6.40
CA PRO A 110 1.44 -19.30 7.71
C PRO A 110 2.41 -19.14 8.89
N GLU A 111 3.66 -19.55 8.72
CA GLU A 111 4.70 -19.49 9.75
C GLU A 111 5.37 -18.11 9.84
N HIS A 112 5.10 -17.21 8.90
CA HIS A 112 5.68 -15.88 8.96
C HIS A 112 5.08 -15.06 10.13
N PRO A 113 5.91 -14.45 11.00
CA PRO A 113 5.44 -13.86 12.26
C PRO A 113 4.51 -12.66 12.08
N LEU A 114 4.67 -11.89 10.99
CA LEU A 114 3.89 -10.68 10.71
C LEU A 114 2.66 -10.99 9.85
N SER A 115 2.84 -11.59 8.67
CA SER A 115 1.76 -11.83 7.72
C SER A 115 0.88 -13.04 8.05
N ARG A 116 1.40 -14.05 8.80
CA ARG A 116 0.67 -15.22 9.31
C ARG A 116 -0.23 -15.87 8.28
N GLY A 117 0.27 -16.11 7.08
CA GLY A 117 -0.48 -16.68 5.96
C GLY A 117 -1.34 -15.69 5.18
N GLY A 118 -1.33 -14.41 5.54
CA GLY A 118 -1.95 -13.36 4.74
C GLY A 118 -1.07 -12.92 3.57
N LEU A 119 -1.71 -12.56 2.46
CA LEU A 119 -1.06 -11.97 1.30
C LEU A 119 -2.05 -11.03 0.61
N CYS A 120 -1.61 -9.83 0.18
CA CYS A 120 -2.47 -8.87 -0.49
C CYS A 120 -2.59 -9.16 -1.99
N ALA A 121 -3.57 -8.54 -2.65
CA ALA A 121 -3.78 -8.72 -4.09
C ALA A 121 -2.56 -8.32 -4.93
N ALA A 122 -1.85 -7.24 -4.56
CA ALA A 122 -0.63 -6.82 -5.24
C ALA A 122 0.45 -7.90 -5.17
N ALA A 123 0.66 -8.51 -3.99
CA ALA A 123 1.64 -9.58 -3.83
C ALA A 123 1.28 -10.85 -4.63
N HIS A 124 -0.02 -11.19 -4.77
CA HIS A 124 -0.42 -12.25 -5.71
C HIS A 124 -0.09 -11.89 -7.16
N GLY A 125 -0.18 -10.61 -7.51
CA GLY A 125 0.14 -10.07 -8.83
C GLY A 125 1.65 -10.00 -9.13
N GLU A 126 2.54 -10.01 -8.13
CA GLU A 126 4.00 -9.94 -8.32
C GLU A 126 4.54 -11.04 -9.25
N LEU A 127 3.85 -12.17 -9.32
CA LEU A 127 4.21 -13.24 -10.23
C LEU A 127 4.21 -12.81 -11.69
N PHE A 128 3.32 -11.89 -12.08
CA PHE A 128 3.24 -11.39 -13.46
C PHE A 128 4.51 -10.62 -13.86
N ASN A 129 5.21 -10.01 -12.91
CA ASN A 129 6.47 -9.30 -13.17
C ASN A 129 7.56 -10.24 -13.73
N LEU A 130 7.50 -11.55 -13.44
CA LEU A 130 8.43 -12.53 -14.01
C LEU A 130 8.12 -12.83 -15.47
N TYR A 131 6.86 -12.76 -15.88
CA TYR A 131 6.38 -13.21 -17.20
C TYR A 131 6.00 -12.05 -18.11
N PHE A 132 6.00 -10.82 -17.60
CA PHE A 132 5.66 -9.65 -18.40
C PHE A 132 6.65 -9.46 -19.55
N ALA A 133 6.13 -9.33 -20.77
CA ALA A 133 6.96 -9.30 -21.98
C ALA A 133 7.88 -8.06 -22.04
N GLU A 134 7.40 -6.93 -21.52
CA GLU A 134 8.09 -5.63 -21.57
C GLU A 134 8.99 -5.38 -20.35
N ARG A 135 9.16 -6.36 -19.45
CA ARG A 135 10.07 -6.21 -18.33
C ARG A 135 11.50 -5.97 -18.80
N LEU A 136 12.25 -5.16 -18.07
CA LEU A 136 13.67 -4.99 -18.32
C LEU A 136 14.41 -6.33 -18.12
N ARG A 137 15.12 -6.80 -19.13
CA ARG A 137 15.83 -8.09 -19.12
C ARG A 137 17.33 -7.95 -18.96
N GLN A 138 17.83 -6.75 -19.17
CA GLN A 138 19.25 -6.39 -19.11
C GLN A 138 19.41 -4.93 -18.76
N PRO A 139 20.58 -4.51 -18.29
CA PRO A 139 20.85 -3.10 -18.02
C PRO A 139 20.76 -2.26 -19.30
N LEU A 140 20.41 -1.00 -19.09
CA LEU A 140 20.38 0.01 -20.16
C LEU A 140 21.31 1.15 -19.80
N SER A 141 22.08 1.62 -20.79
CA SER A 141 22.85 2.86 -20.71
C SER A 141 22.32 3.81 -21.79
N HIS A 142 21.86 5.00 -21.40
CA HIS A 142 21.23 5.97 -22.32
C HIS A 142 20.11 5.37 -23.19
N GLY A 143 19.32 4.46 -22.60
CA GLY A 143 18.22 3.76 -23.29
C GLY A 143 18.65 2.60 -24.19
N MET A 144 19.94 2.34 -24.35
CA MET A 144 20.49 1.21 -25.12
C MET A 144 20.96 0.09 -24.22
N ALA A 145 20.84 -1.14 -24.70
CA ALA A 145 21.29 -2.34 -24.01
C ALA A 145 22.81 -2.25 -23.72
N ALA A 146 23.21 -2.58 -22.49
CA ALA A 146 24.59 -2.55 -22.03
C ALA A 146 24.95 -3.84 -21.27
N GLY A 147 26.24 -4.19 -21.24
CA GLY A 147 26.73 -5.30 -20.43
C GLY A 147 27.04 -4.87 -18.98
N TRP A 148 26.87 -5.79 -18.03
CA TRP A 148 27.20 -5.51 -16.63
C TRP A 148 28.68 -5.19 -16.44
N ASP A 149 29.59 -5.94 -17.09
CA ASP A 149 31.04 -5.73 -16.95
C ASP A 149 31.48 -4.31 -17.36
N GLU A 150 30.88 -3.81 -18.44
CA GLU A 150 31.14 -2.44 -18.91
C GLU A 150 30.57 -1.38 -17.95
N LEU A 151 29.31 -1.58 -17.52
CA LEU A 151 28.65 -0.67 -16.59
C LEU A 151 29.34 -0.61 -15.23
N ASP A 152 29.76 -1.75 -14.69
CA ASP A 152 30.45 -1.82 -13.40
C ASP A 152 31.75 -1.01 -13.43
N VAL A 153 32.51 -1.09 -14.53
CA VAL A 153 33.72 -0.26 -14.73
C VAL A 153 33.35 1.22 -14.78
N GLN A 154 32.35 1.59 -15.56
CA GLN A 154 31.91 2.99 -15.69
C GLN A 154 31.40 3.56 -14.36
N ILE A 155 30.54 2.83 -13.65
CA ILE A 155 29.98 3.24 -12.36
C ILE A 155 31.09 3.39 -11.33
N THR A 156 32.03 2.44 -11.26
CA THR A 156 33.15 2.48 -10.32
C THR A 156 34.05 3.69 -10.57
N GLN A 157 34.34 3.99 -11.83
CA GLN A 157 35.16 5.16 -12.19
C GLN A 157 34.45 6.47 -11.84
N GLN A 158 33.13 6.56 -12.12
CA GLN A 158 32.34 7.74 -11.80
C GLN A 158 32.24 7.99 -10.30
N LEU A 159 31.99 6.93 -9.51
CA LEU A 159 31.94 7.04 -8.05
C LEU A 159 33.30 7.42 -7.45
N ALA A 160 34.40 6.91 -8.01
CA ALA A 160 35.77 7.31 -7.60
C ALA A 160 36.05 8.78 -7.88
N ALA A 161 35.62 9.29 -9.04
CA ALA A 161 35.72 10.72 -9.38
C ALA A 161 34.89 11.60 -8.45
N LEU A 162 33.66 11.19 -8.12
CA LEU A 162 32.80 11.90 -7.18
C LEU A 162 33.34 11.93 -5.77
N ARG A 163 33.96 10.82 -5.33
CA ARG A 163 34.68 10.77 -4.03
C ARG A 163 35.84 11.76 -3.96
N GLN A 164 36.56 11.94 -5.05
CA GLN A 164 37.67 12.89 -5.11
C GLN A 164 37.23 14.36 -5.20
N SER A 165 36.18 14.63 -5.97
CA SER A 165 35.67 15.99 -6.16
C SER A 165 34.76 16.48 -5.01
N GLY A 166 34.36 15.60 -4.08
CA GLY A 166 33.39 15.94 -3.03
C GLY A 166 31.96 16.13 -3.54
N GLY A 167 31.64 15.61 -4.73
CA GLY A 167 30.29 15.69 -5.31
C GLY A 167 29.24 15.01 -4.43
N LYS A 168 28.10 15.68 -4.22
CA LYS A 168 27.02 15.17 -3.38
C LYS A 168 26.32 14.00 -4.04
N VAL A 169 26.35 12.84 -3.40
CA VAL A 169 25.69 11.61 -3.85
C VAL A 169 24.47 11.32 -2.99
N CYS A 170 23.33 11.07 -3.62
CA CYS A 170 22.10 10.70 -2.94
C CYS A 170 21.65 9.29 -3.36
N LEU A 171 21.27 8.47 -2.36
CA LEU A 171 20.69 7.15 -2.55
C LEU A 171 19.21 7.22 -2.15
N LEU A 172 18.30 7.12 -3.11
CA LEU A 172 16.86 7.12 -2.91
C LEU A 172 16.36 5.68 -2.87
N THR A 173 15.72 5.29 -1.76
CA THR A 173 15.20 3.93 -1.55
C THR A 173 13.83 3.96 -0.91
N PRO A 174 13.04 2.88 -1.00
CA PRO A 174 11.92 2.69 -0.08
C PRO A 174 12.44 2.48 1.34
N PHE A 175 11.52 2.40 2.30
CA PHE A 175 11.88 1.86 3.62
C PHE A 175 12.29 0.39 3.47
N ILE A 176 13.49 0.05 3.91
CA ILE A 176 14.04 -1.31 3.86
C ILE A 176 14.01 -1.89 5.26
N ILE A 177 13.19 -2.92 5.47
CA ILE A 177 13.10 -3.63 6.76
C ILE A 177 14.25 -4.62 6.97
N ASN A 178 14.85 -5.11 5.89
CA ASN A 178 15.89 -6.13 5.91
C ASN A 178 17.22 -5.56 6.46
N PRO A 179 17.76 -6.10 7.57
CA PRO A 179 19.01 -5.63 8.16
C PRO A 179 20.21 -5.73 7.22
N THR A 180 20.30 -6.82 6.44
CA THR A 180 21.41 -7.04 5.49
C THR A 180 21.44 -5.97 4.41
N SER A 181 20.28 -5.66 3.82
CA SER A 181 20.18 -4.62 2.79
C SER A 181 20.47 -3.23 3.35
N ASN A 182 20.02 -2.95 4.58
CA ASN A 182 20.38 -1.70 5.26
C ASN A 182 21.89 -1.59 5.48
N GLU A 183 22.56 -2.63 5.97
CA GLU A 183 24.01 -2.63 6.15
C GLU A 183 24.77 -2.43 4.83
N VAL A 184 24.28 -3.03 3.73
CA VAL A 184 24.88 -2.81 2.40
C VAL A 184 24.76 -1.34 1.97
N CYS A 185 23.57 -0.73 2.14
CA CYS A 185 23.37 0.70 1.88
C CYS A 185 24.30 1.57 2.74
N ASP A 186 24.34 1.30 4.04
CA ASP A 186 25.16 2.08 4.98
C ASP A 186 26.65 1.93 4.69
N ARG A 187 27.13 0.73 4.35
CA ARG A 187 28.52 0.47 3.96
C ARG A 187 28.87 1.20 2.66
N PHE A 188 27.97 1.24 1.70
CA PHE A 188 28.15 2.01 0.46
C PHE A 188 28.28 3.51 0.77
N LEU A 189 27.36 4.06 1.55
CA LEU A 189 27.35 5.49 1.90
C LEU A 189 28.61 5.90 2.68
N ARG A 190 29.09 5.06 3.59
CA ARG A 190 30.34 5.33 4.35
C ARG A 190 31.59 5.47 3.46
N GLN A 191 31.57 4.92 2.23
CA GLN A 191 32.71 5.02 1.31
C GLN A 191 32.76 6.35 0.55
N ILE A 192 31.67 7.12 0.55
CA ILE A 192 31.55 8.36 -0.22
C ILE A 192 31.28 9.51 0.76
N PRO A 193 32.22 10.40 1.04
CA PRO A 193 32.03 11.53 1.93
C PRO A 193 30.87 12.41 1.46
N GLY A 194 29.98 12.76 2.38
CA GLY A 194 28.79 13.58 2.06
C GLY A 194 27.64 12.85 1.36
N ALA A 195 27.78 11.53 1.09
CA ALA A 195 26.68 10.75 0.59
C ALA A 195 25.60 10.55 1.66
N ARG A 196 24.34 10.61 1.25
CA ARG A 196 23.20 10.39 2.15
C ARG A 196 22.12 9.51 1.51
N ARG A 197 21.38 8.83 2.36
CA ARG A 197 20.18 8.10 1.97
C ARG A 197 18.94 8.97 2.17
N VAL A 198 18.03 8.91 1.23
CA VAL A 198 16.67 9.46 1.31
C VAL A 198 15.71 8.30 1.24
N VAL A 199 14.82 8.18 2.21
CA VAL A 199 13.79 7.14 2.24
C VAL A 199 12.49 7.75 1.76
N TYR A 200 11.92 7.18 0.70
CA TYR A 200 10.70 7.64 0.07
C TYR A 200 9.64 6.53 0.04
N GLU A 201 8.45 6.85 0.52
CA GLU A 201 7.27 6.00 0.42
C GLU A 201 6.13 6.79 -0.22
N ALA A 202 5.56 6.27 -1.32
CA ALA A 202 4.48 6.93 -2.03
C ALA A 202 3.21 7.08 -1.17
N ALA A 203 2.90 6.07 -0.35
CA ALA A 203 1.86 6.10 0.67
C ALA A 203 2.48 6.41 2.04
N SER A 204 2.82 7.67 2.27
CA SER A 204 3.55 8.08 3.47
C SER A 204 2.71 7.90 4.74
N THR A 205 3.37 7.42 5.78
CA THR A 205 2.89 7.42 7.17
C THR A 205 3.81 8.23 8.09
N ALA A 206 4.59 9.13 7.52
CA ALA A 206 5.60 9.91 8.26
C ALA A 206 4.99 10.76 9.38
N ALA A 207 3.76 11.25 9.21
CA ALA A 207 3.04 11.99 10.22
C ALA A 207 2.83 11.19 11.52
N ILE A 208 2.60 9.88 11.44
CA ILE A 208 2.47 8.99 12.61
C ILE A 208 3.77 9.01 13.41
N ARG A 209 4.92 8.86 12.74
CA ARG A 209 6.23 8.92 13.40
C ARG A 209 6.49 10.28 14.05
N VAL A 210 6.24 11.37 13.31
CA VAL A 210 6.44 12.75 13.82
C VAL A 210 5.56 13.01 15.05
N ALA A 211 4.30 12.58 15.01
CA ALA A 211 3.40 12.73 16.15
C ALA A 211 3.87 11.92 17.37
N HIS A 212 4.28 10.66 17.19
CA HIS A 212 4.79 9.84 18.29
C HIS A 212 6.11 10.37 18.88
N GLU A 213 6.99 10.91 18.03
CA GLU A 213 8.21 11.57 18.49
C GLU A 213 7.89 12.77 19.38
N ARG A 214 6.90 13.59 19.00
CA ARG A 214 6.45 14.76 19.78
C ARG A 214 5.73 14.39 21.08
N THR A 215 4.91 13.35 21.06
CA THR A 215 4.01 13.02 22.18
C THR A 215 4.54 11.92 23.10
N HIS A 216 5.38 11.03 22.61
CA HIS A 216 5.86 9.83 23.31
C HIS A 216 7.38 9.67 23.26
N LEU A 217 8.13 10.61 22.69
CA LEU A 217 9.59 10.51 22.48
C LEU A 217 9.97 9.23 21.72
N PHE A 218 9.08 8.75 20.85
CA PHE A 218 9.24 7.52 20.07
C PHE A 218 9.32 7.85 18.57
N ALA A 219 10.52 7.75 18.01
CA ALA A 219 10.79 8.05 16.59
C ALA A 219 10.52 6.84 15.69
N GLY A 220 9.33 6.26 15.75
CA GLY A 220 8.97 5.07 14.98
C GLY A 220 7.47 4.99 14.68
N LYS A 221 7.09 3.93 13.98
CA LYS A 221 5.69 3.58 13.73
C LYS A 221 5.25 2.54 14.75
N PRO A 222 4.16 2.78 15.51
CA PRO A 222 3.68 1.81 16.48
C PRO A 222 3.07 0.58 15.79
N LEU A 223 3.04 -0.53 16.51
CA LEU A 223 2.27 -1.72 16.15
C LEU A 223 0.85 -1.61 16.67
N TYR A 224 -0.12 -1.81 15.80
CA TYR A 224 -1.54 -1.82 16.15
C TYR A 224 -2.06 -3.26 16.26
N HIS A 225 -2.49 -3.65 17.45
CA HIS A 225 -2.98 -4.98 17.75
C HIS A 225 -4.51 -5.07 17.63
N LEU A 226 -5.04 -5.00 16.40
CA LEU A 226 -6.48 -5.08 16.13
C LEU A 226 -7.12 -6.33 16.76
N HIS A 227 -6.39 -7.46 16.83
CA HIS A 227 -6.90 -8.69 17.42
C HIS A 227 -7.14 -8.60 18.95
N LYS A 228 -6.55 -7.60 19.63
CA LYS A 228 -6.76 -7.36 21.07
C LYS A 228 -7.88 -6.34 21.32
N ALA A 229 -8.30 -5.60 20.29
CA ALA A 229 -9.32 -4.57 20.45
C ALA A 229 -10.74 -5.14 20.50
N GLN A 230 -11.60 -4.51 21.30
CA GLN A 230 -13.05 -4.70 21.33
C GLN A 230 -13.78 -3.63 20.52
N LEU A 231 -13.18 -2.43 20.42
CA LEU A 231 -13.71 -1.32 19.64
C LEU A 231 -12.59 -0.66 18.85
N VAL A 232 -12.79 -0.50 17.55
CA VAL A 232 -11.94 0.31 16.67
C VAL A 232 -12.74 1.51 16.18
N VAL A 233 -12.18 2.69 16.33
CA VAL A 233 -12.69 3.94 15.76
C VAL A 233 -11.65 4.45 14.78
N SER A 234 -12.04 4.60 13.53
CA SER A 234 -11.15 5.01 12.45
C SER A 234 -11.64 6.30 11.80
N PHE A 235 -10.73 7.24 11.61
CA PHE A 235 -10.92 8.45 10.82
C PHE A 235 -10.17 8.30 9.49
N ALA A 236 -10.89 7.92 8.45
CA ALA A 236 -10.38 7.74 7.09
C ALA A 236 -9.15 6.81 6.96
N ALA A 237 -8.82 5.99 7.97
CA ALA A 237 -7.76 5.01 7.86
C ALA A 237 -8.28 3.74 7.19
N ASP A 238 -7.89 3.53 5.92
CA ASP A 238 -8.27 2.33 5.16
C ASP A 238 -7.30 1.18 5.47
N PHE A 239 -7.30 0.73 6.74
CA PHE A 239 -6.38 -0.26 7.26
C PHE A 239 -6.59 -1.69 6.70
N LEU A 240 -7.69 -1.93 6.00
CA LEU A 240 -7.91 -3.18 5.27
C LEU A 240 -7.40 -3.13 3.81
N SER A 241 -6.86 -1.98 3.35
CA SER A 241 -6.39 -1.85 1.98
C SER A 241 -5.10 -1.03 1.86
N THR A 242 -5.17 0.29 2.07
CA THR A 242 -4.11 1.22 1.65
C THR A 242 -3.35 1.89 2.80
N TRP A 243 -3.85 1.82 4.03
CA TRP A 243 -3.22 2.48 5.16
C TRP A 243 -2.40 1.54 6.04
N GLY A 244 -1.19 1.94 6.37
CA GLY A 244 -0.31 1.22 7.28
C GLY A 244 0.25 -0.07 6.68
N ASP A 245 0.13 -1.17 7.44
CA ASP A 245 0.54 -2.50 7.01
C ASP A 245 -0.71 -3.38 6.83
N PRO A 246 -1.35 -3.37 5.66
CA PRO A 246 -2.70 -3.91 5.52
C PRO A 246 -2.80 -5.40 5.81
N VAL A 247 -1.79 -6.20 5.47
CA VAL A 247 -1.86 -7.67 5.67
C VAL A 247 -1.90 -8.08 7.14
N PRO A 248 -0.99 -7.63 8.02
CA PRO A 248 -1.11 -7.86 9.46
C PRO A 248 -2.40 -7.28 10.06
N GLN A 249 -2.84 -6.12 9.58
CA GLN A 249 -4.06 -5.46 10.05
C GLN A 249 -5.32 -6.24 9.65
N MET A 250 -5.42 -6.69 8.39
CA MET A 250 -6.51 -7.58 7.94
C MET A 250 -6.57 -8.86 8.77
N ARG A 251 -5.42 -9.50 9.04
CA ARG A 251 -5.37 -10.70 9.88
C ARG A 251 -5.82 -10.41 11.29
N GLY A 252 -5.34 -9.34 11.91
CA GLY A 252 -5.76 -8.93 13.24
C GLY A 252 -7.25 -8.60 13.31
N TYR A 253 -7.78 -7.89 12.34
CA TYR A 253 -9.19 -7.54 12.22
C TYR A 253 -10.07 -8.79 12.04
N SER A 254 -9.71 -9.67 11.10
CA SER A 254 -10.41 -10.94 10.87
C SER A 254 -10.43 -11.81 12.12
N GLN A 255 -9.29 -11.95 12.80
CA GLN A 255 -9.18 -12.70 14.06
C GLN A 255 -10.07 -12.10 15.17
N ALA A 256 -10.15 -10.77 15.24
CA ALA A 256 -10.97 -10.07 16.22
C ALA A 256 -12.48 -10.26 15.98
N ARG A 257 -12.87 -10.60 14.75
CA ARG A 257 -14.28 -10.82 14.35
C ARG A 257 -14.62 -12.31 14.19
N ASP A 258 -13.68 -13.22 14.46
CA ASP A 258 -13.90 -14.66 14.42
C ASP A 258 -14.35 -15.19 15.79
N LEU A 259 -15.58 -15.67 15.88
CA LEU A 259 -16.15 -16.24 17.10
C LEU A 259 -15.79 -17.72 17.33
N ARG A 260 -15.22 -18.40 16.32
CA ARG A 260 -14.88 -19.84 16.40
C ARG A 260 -13.81 -20.15 17.45
N GLY A 261 -12.96 -19.16 17.79
CA GLY A 261 -11.90 -19.28 18.78
C GLY A 261 -12.35 -19.13 20.24
N GLY A 262 -13.67 -19.21 20.55
CA GLY A 262 -14.21 -19.04 21.90
C GLY A 262 -14.41 -17.59 22.34
N ARG A 263 -14.22 -16.64 21.45
CA ARG A 263 -14.54 -15.22 21.68
C ARG A 263 -16.07 -15.06 21.76
N LYS A 264 -16.54 -14.32 22.77
CA LYS A 264 -17.99 -14.14 22.99
C LYS A 264 -18.57 -13.00 22.17
N GLU A 265 -17.75 -12.00 21.86
CA GLU A 265 -18.14 -10.78 21.15
C GLU A 265 -17.17 -10.47 20.03
N MET A 266 -17.69 -10.00 18.91
CA MET A 266 -16.87 -9.50 17.79
C MET A 266 -16.35 -8.12 18.10
N LEU A 267 -15.19 -7.79 17.52
CA LEU A 267 -14.68 -6.42 17.42
C LEU A 267 -15.75 -5.53 16.79
N ARG A 268 -16.14 -4.48 17.49
CA ARG A 268 -16.98 -3.41 16.94
C ARG A 268 -16.12 -2.38 16.20
N HIS A 269 -16.60 -1.93 15.04
CA HIS A 269 -15.87 -0.99 14.20
C HIS A 269 -16.75 0.20 13.78
N ILE A 270 -16.26 1.41 14.07
CA ILE A 270 -16.88 2.68 13.68
C ILE A 270 -15.91 3.41 12.74
N GLN A 271 -16.37 3.72 11.52
CA GLN A 271 -15.57 4.38 10.50
C GLN A 271 -16.15 5.76 10.17
N PHE A 272 -15.34 6.80 10.33
CA PHE A 272 -15.61 8.17 9.86
C PHE A 272 -14.81 8.42 8.59
N GLU A 273 -15.46 8.66 7.46
CA GLU A 273 -14.78 8.86 6.18
C GLU A 273 -15.62 9.63 5.18
N SER A 274 -14.99 10.30 4.21
CA SER A 274 -15.68 11.04 3.16
C SER A 274 -16.06 10.14 1.99
N THR A 275 -15.15 9.26 1.57
CA THR A 275 -15.32 8.30 0.48
C THR A 275 -15.47 6.88 1.03
N LEU A 276 -16.26 6.04 0.38
CA LEU A 276 -16.41 4.65 0.79
C LEU A 276 -15.13 3.88 0.51
N SER A 277 -14.44 3.47 1.59
CA SER A 277 -13.25 2.61 1.54
C SER A 277 -13.60 1.13 1.73
N LEU A 278 -12.62 0.23 1.49
CA LEU A 278 -12.78 -1.19 1.82
C LEU A 278 -13.00 -1.36 3.34
N THR A 279 -12.29 -0.59 4.14
CA THR A 279 -12.44 -0.57 5.60
C THR A 279 -13.84 -0.09 6.01
N GLY A 280 -14.31 0.99 5.41
CA GLY A 280 -15.63 1.53 5.70
C GLY A 280 -16.78 0.62 5.27
N SER A 281 -16.62 -0.16 4.19
CA SER A 281 -17.62 -1.13 3.76
C SER A 281 -17.75 -2.33 4.72
N ASN A 282 -16.73 -2.58 5.55
CA ASN A 282 -16.71 -3.62 6.58
C ASN A 282 -17.04 -3.10 7.99
N ALA A 283 -17.27 -1.79 8.16
CA ALA A 283 -17.57 -1.20 9.45
C ALA A 283 -19.00 -1.56 9.92
N ASP A 284 -19.17 -1.77 11.23
CA ASP A 284 -20.52 -1.94 11.83
C ASP A 284 -21.29 -0.63 11.80
N ARG A 285 -20.59 0.49 11.87
CA ARG A 285 -21.15 1.82 11.68
C ARG A 285 -20.21 2.68 10.84
N ARG A 286 -20.66 3.00 9.64
CA ARG A 286 -20.00 3.97 8.78
C ARG A 286 -20.67 5.33 8.92
N VAL A 287 -19.90 6.37 9.13
CA VAL A 287 -20.34 7.76 9.23
C VAL A 287 -19.72 8.54 8.09
N GLN A 288 -20.54 8.94 7.14
CA GLN A 288 -20.06 9.81 6.07
C GLN A 288 -19.91 11.23 6.60
N ILE A 289 -18.72 11.77 6.49
CA ILE A 289 -18.36 13.13 6.93
C ILE A 289 -17.75 13.90 5.76
N ALA A 290 -18.01 15.20 5.70
CA ALA A 290 -17.27 16.05 4.77
C ALA A 290 -15.81 16.20 5.24
N PRO A 291 -14.84 16.45 4.32
CA PRO A 291 -13.45 16.65 4.72
C PRO A 291 -13.25 17.72 5.80
N ALA A 292 -14.00 18.82 5.73
CA ALA A 292 -13.96 19.89 6.74
C ALA A 292 -14.51 19.48 8.10
N GLU A 293 -15.43 18.51 8.17
CA GLU A 293 -15.97 17.98 9.42
C GLU A 293 -15.01 17.02 10.13
N GLY A 294 -14.09 16.40 9.38
CA GLY A 294 -13.25 15.31 9.88
C GLY A 294 -12.38 15.73 11.06
N PHE A 295 -11.69 16.85 10.92
CA PHE A 295 -10.80 17.36 11.98
C PHE A 295 -11.59 17.85 13.21
N ASP A 296 -12.73 18.52 12.99
CA ASP A 296 -13.64 18.94 14.06
C ASP A 296 -14.19 17.72 14.84
N ALA A 297 -14.56 16.64 14.14
CA ALA A 297 -15.02 15.41 14.77
C ALA A 297 -13.93 14.75 15.63
N LEU A 298 -12.69 14.74 15.14
CA LEU A 298 -11.53 14.19 15.86
C LEU A 298 -11.22 15.01 17.12
N LEU A 299 -11.17 16.34 17.02
CA LEU A 299 -10.95 17.24 18.15
C LEU A 299 -12.07 17.14 19.18
N TYR A 300 -13.33 17.05 18.71
CA TYR A 300 -14.48 16.90 19.59
C TYR A 300 -14.44 15.57 20.34
N LEU A 301 -14.06 14.48 19.66
CA LEU A 301 -13.84 13.19 20.31
C LEU A 301 -12.73 13.26 21.37
N ALA A 302 -11.64 13.99 21.13
CA ALA A 302 -10.55 14.18 22.08
C ALA A 302 -11.04 14.94 23.33
N LYS A 303 -11.81 16.03 23.16
CA LYS A 303 -12.44 16.75 24.26
C LYS A 303 -13.32 15.83 25.11
N LEU A 304 -14.23 15.09 24.47
CA LEU A 304 -15.17 14.20 25.15
C LEU A 304 -14.47 13.06 25.87
N SER A 305 -13.45 12.48 25.28
CA SER A 305 -12.65 11.41 25.88
C SER A 305 -11.95 11.88 27.15
N ALA A 306 -11.36 13.08 27.13
CA ALA A 306 -10.72 13.64 28.30
C ALA A 306 -11.74 13.99 29.42
N THR A 307 -12.87 14.60 29.05
CA THR A 307 -13.93 14.98 30.02
C THR A 307 -14.46 13.74 30.72
N LYS A 308 -14.76 12.67 30.00
CA LYS A 308 -15.27 11.43 30.59
C LYS A 308 -14.24 10.68 31.45
N ASN A 309 -12.95 10.95 31.27
CA ASN A 309 -11.87 10.37 32.07
C ASN A 309 -11.34 11.31 33.18
N ASN A 310 -11.95 12.46 33.41
CA ASN A 310 -11.47 13.50 34.33
C ASN A 310 -9.99 13.85 34.07
N SER A 311 -9.56 13.83 32.82
CA SER A 311 -8.19 14.13 32.43
C SER A 311 -8.07 15.59 31.98
N ALA A 312 -6.95 16.22 32.30
CA ALA A 312 -6.64 17.53 31.74
C ALA A 312 -6.58 17.44 30.21
N SER A 313 -7.17 18.39 29.52
CA SER A 313 -7.24 18.39 28.06
C SER A 313 -6.89 19.76 27.49
N PRO A 314 -5.95 19.79 26.51
CA PRO A 314 -5.72 21.02 25.75
C PRO A 314 -6.92 21.40 24.88
N PHE A 315 -7.87 20.48 24.70
CA PHE A 315 -9.06 20.66 23.86
C PHE A 315 -10.32 21.05 24.68
N ALA A 316 -10.21 21.33 26.00
CA ALA A 316 -11.36 21.57 26.84
C ALA A 316 -12.26 22.73 26.36
N ALA A 317 -11.66 23.77 25.81
CA ALA A 317 -12.38 24.94 25.27
C ALA A 317 -12.82 24.76 23.80
N PHE A 318 -12.48 23.64 23.15
CA PHE A 318 -12.82 23.41 21.73
C PHE A 318 -14.34 23.24 21.56
N GLU A 319 -14.92 23.97 20.61
CA GLU A 319 -16.30 23.78 20.14
C GLU A 319 -16.31 23.54 18.64
N PRO A 320 -16.92 22.43 18.19
CA PRO A 320 -16.95 22.08 16.76
C PRO A 320 -17.83 23.06 15.98
N LYS A 321 -17.28 23.61 14.88
CA LYS A 321 -17.97 24.61 14.05
C LYS A 321 -18.62 23.99 12.81
N HIS A 322 -18.06 22.89 12.31
CA HIS A 322 -18.45 22.29 11.03
C HIS A 322 -19.27 21.01 11.18
N LEU A 323 -19.48 20.51 12.42
CA LEU A 323 -20.24 19.28 12.62
C LEU A 323 -21.73 19.51 12.47
N ASN A 324 -22.36 18.74 11.60
CA ASN A 324 -23.82 18.62 11.58
C ASN A 324 -24.32 17.87 12.83
N ALA A 325 -25.62 18.04 13.16
CA ALA A 325 -26.20 17.48 14.37
C ALA A 325 -26.09 15.95 14.48
N ASN A 326 -26.22 15.23 13.36
CA ASN A 326 -26.14 13.77 13.32
C ASN A 326 -24.70 13.28 13.57
N THR A 327 -23.71 13.92 12.93
CA THR A 327 -22.28 13.63 13.16
C THR A 327 -21.90 13.94 14.61
N ARG A 328 -22.34 15.08 15.15
CA ARG A 328 -22.11 15.47 16.56
C ARG A 328 -22.63 14.40 17.52
N GLN A 329 -23.90 14.00 17.38
CA GLN A 329 -24.51 12.96 18.21
C GLN A 329 -23.77 11.62 18.09
N THR A 330 -23.28 11.31 16.87
CA THR A 330 -22.54 10.07 16.64
C THR A 330 -21.17 10.11 17.36
N VAL A 331 -20.45 11.22 17.32
CA VAL A 331 -19.19 11.38 18.05
C VAL A 331 -19.42 11.26 19.56
N GLU A 332 -20.50 11.84 20.11
CA GLU A 332 -20.88 11.74 21.52
C GLU A 332 -21.08 10.26 21.94
N LYS A 333 -21.86 9.51 21.16
CA LYS A 333 -22.08 8.07 21.40
C LYS A 333 -20.78 7.27 21.27
N THR A 334 -19.95 7.60 20.28
CA THR A 334 -18.64 6.97 20.10
C THR A 334 -17.72 7.19 21.31
N ALA A 335 -17.73 8.40 21.89
CA ALA A 335 -16.99 8.68 23.11
C ALA A 335 -17.48 7.85 24.30
N GLU A 336 -18.80 7.58 24.39
CA GLU A 336 -19.39 6.70 25.42
C GLU A 336 -18.95 5.25 25.23
N GLU A 337 -19.01 4.73 24.02
CA GLU A 337 -18.56 3.39 23.70
C GLU A 337 -17.06 3.22 23.99
N LEU A 338 -16.22 4.19 23.61
CA LEU A 338 -14.78 4.19 23.90
C LEU A 338 -14.49 4.17 25.41
N GLN A 339 -15.27 4.92 26.19
CA GLN A 339 -15.13 4.92 27.65
C GLN A 339 -15.41 3.56 28.28
N GLN A 340 -16.38 2.82 27.72
CA GLN A 340 -16.69 1.47 28.19
C GLN A 340 -15.59 0.45 27.83
N GLN A 341 -14.80 0.73 26.79
CA GLN A 341 -13.76 -0.15 26.25
C GLN A 341 -12.34 0.38 26.50
N ARG A 342 -12.10 1.03 27.64
CA ARG A 342 -10.77 1.52 28.02
C ARG A 342 -9.74 0.40 28.07
N GLY A 343 -8.55 0.66 27.52
CA GLY A 343 -7.46 -0.33 27.39
C GLY A 343 -7.73 -1.42 26.36
N GLN A 344 -8.95 -1.53 25.85
CA GLN A 344 -9.37 -2.51 24.83
C GLN A 344 -9.93 -1.85 23.58
N SER A 345 -9.72 -0.56 23.41
CA SER A 345 -10.10 0.17 22.21
C SER A 345 -8.88 0.57 21.39
N LEU A 346 -9.12 1.05 20.18
CA LEU A 346 -8.09 1.56 19.29
C LEU A 346 -8.69 2.69 18.46
N VAL A 347 -8.06 3.87 18.51
CA VAL A 347 -8.41 5.00 17.63
C VAL A 347 -7.29 5.20 16.63
N VAL A 348 -7.61 5.26 15.33
CA VAL A 348 -6.66 5.45 14.24
C VAL A 348 -7.12 6.55 13.29
N CYS A 349 -6.17 7.18 12.59
CA CYS A 349 -6.44 8.19 11.59
C CYS A 349 -5.58 7.97 10.35
N GLY A 350 -6.20 8.06 9.17
CA GLY A 350 -5.55 7.86 7.88
C GLY A 350 -4.89 9.12 7.31
N TRP A 351 -5.09 10.29 7.92
CA TRP A 351 -4.49 11.53 7.42
C TRP A 351 -3.00 11.59 7.74
N ASN A 352 -2.20 11.89 6.72
CA ASN A 352 -0.76 12.14 6.88
C ASN A 352 -0.52 13.57 7.37
N ASP A 353 -1.10 13.88 8.52
CA ASP A 353 -1.01 15.16 9.23
C ASP A 353 -0.56 14.93 10.67
N ALA A 354 0.56 15.54 11.06
CA ALA A 354 1.17 15.28 12.37
C ALA A 354 0.33 15.80 13.54
N ASP A 355 -0.44 16.84 13.35
CA ASP A 355 -1.29 17.41 14.39
C ASP A 355 -2.53 16.52 14.60
N ALA A 356 -3.15 16.03 13.52
CA ALA A 356 -4.21 15.04 13.61
C ALA A 356 -3.74 13.76 14.31
N GLN A 357 -2.55 13.26 13.96
CA GLN A 357 -1.97 12.07 14.60
C GLN A 357 -1.63 12.33 16.09
N ALA A 358 -1.20 13.55 16.46
CA ALA A 358 -1.00 13.93 17.86
C ALA A 358 -2.31 13.92 18.66
N VAL A 359 -3.41 14.37 18.07
CA VAL A 359 -4.76 14.27 18.68
C VAL A 359 -5.17 12.81 18.88
N VAL A 360 -4.92 11.94 17.89
CA VAL A 360 -5.16 10.48 18.01
C VAL A 360 -4.33 9.88 19.14
N ASN A 361 -3.06 10.25 19.26
CA ASN A 361 -2.19 9.81 20.34
C ASN A 361 -2.72 10.24 21.70
N PHE A 362 -3.20 11.48 21.83
CA PHE A 362 -3.82 11.99 23.05
C PHE A 362 -5.07 11.17 23.42
N ILE A 363 -5.95 10.86 22.47
CA ILE A 363 -7.14 10.05 22.73
C ILE A 363 -6.74 8.66 23.23
N ASN A 364 -5.82 7.98 22.52
CA ASN A 364 -5.36 6.63 22.87
C ASN A 364 -4.66 6.61 24.25
N GLN A 365 -3.87 7.63 24.56
CA GLN A 365 -3.25 7.79 25.88
C GLN A 365 -4.31 7.95 26.98
N THR A 366 -5.30 8.81 26.78
CA THR A 366 -6.40 9.05 27.71
C THR A 366 -7.23 7.79 27.97
N LEU A 367 -7.39 6.94 26.93
CA LEU A 367 -8.11 5.67 27.01
C LEU A 367 -7.27 4.51 27.56
N GLY A 368 -5.96 4.69 27.79
CA GLY A 368 -5.05 3.66 28.28
C GLY A 368 -4.77 2.55 27.25
N ASN A 369 -4.76 2.87 25.97
CA ASN A 369 -4.59 1.89 24.89
C ASN A 369 -3.11 1.50 24.66
N TYR A 370 -2.15 2.34 25.07
CA TYR A 370 -0.72 2.04 24.97
C TYR A 370 -0.32 0.92 25.95
N GLY A 371 0.48 0.00 25.47
CA GLY A 371 0.84 -1.25 26.15
C GLY A 371 -0.21 -2.36 26.03
N HIS A 372 -1.37 -2.09 25.43
CA HIS A 372 -2.45 -3.06 25.21
C HIS A 372 -2.73 -3.25 23.73
N THR A 373 -3.44 -2.32 23.10
CA THR A 373 -3.79 -2.34 21.67
C THR A 373 -2.76 -1.61 20.80
N ILE A 374 -1.91 -0.79 21.41
CA ILE A 374 -0.81 -0.05 20.75
C ILE A 374 0.50 -0.39 21.44
N GLU A 375 1.50 -0.79 20.68
CA GLU A 375 2.84 -1.12 21.16
C GLU A 375 3.91 -0.25 20.49
N LEU A 376 4.81 0.35 21.29
CA LEU A 376 5.87 1.25 20.82
C LEU A 376 7.25 0.56 20.69
N ASN A 377 7.29 -0.76 20.63
CA ASN A 377 8.54 -1.54 20.69
C ASN A 377 9.29 -1.68 19.36
N ALA A 378 8.72 -1.22 18.27
CA ALA A 378 9.30 -1.48 16.95
C ALA A 378 9.80 -0.19 16.28
N VAL A 379 11.06 -0.17 15.91
CA VAL A 379 11.63 0.84 15.01
C VAL A 379 11.30 0.41 13.57
N LEU A 380 10.09 0.71 13.10
CA LEU A 380 9.63 0.22 11.81
C LEU A 380 9.50 1.28 10.72
N ALA A 381 9.92 2.54 10.95
CA ALA A 381 9.86 3.54 9.87
C ALA A 381 10.84 4.69 10.06
N ASN A 382 11.61 4.95 9.01
CA ASN A 382 12.51 6.11 8.90
C ASN A 382 12.17 7.00 7.69
N SER A 383 10.97 6.89 7.12
CA SER A 383 10.55 7.77 6.04
C SER A 383 10.34 9.20 6.55
N SER A 384 10.71 10.16 5.74
CA SER A 384 10.50 11.58 6.00
C SER A 384 10.12 12.26 4.70
N ASP A 385 8.89 12.77 4.63
CA ASP A 385 8.42 13.51 3.46
C ASP A 385 9.28 14.76 3.20
N GLN A 386 9.79 15.37 4.29
CA GLN A 386 10.68 16.52 4.19
C GLN A 386 12.00 16.17 3.46
N GLN A 387 12.60 14.99 3.73
CA GLN A 387 13.84 14.60 3.06
C GLN A 387 13.66 14.45 1.55
N MET A 388 12.51 13.97 1.09
CA MET A 388 12.22 13.89 -0.36
C MET A 388 12.02 15.28 -0.97
N THR A 389 11.29 16.15 -0.28
CA THR A 389 11.11 17.55 -0.69
C THR A 389 12.45 18.29 -0.79
N ASP A 390 13.31 18.12 0.21
CA ASP A 390 14.64 18.70 0.24
C ASP A 390 15.52 18.14 -0.91
N LEU A 391 15.45 16.84 -1.19
CA LEU A 391 16.15 16.23 -2.32
C LEU A 391 15.73 16.85 -3.65
N VAL A 392 14.41 17.00 -3.88
CA VAL A 392 13.89 17.62 -5.11
C VAL A 392 14.38 19.06 -5.25
N LYS A 393 14.38 19.82 -4.16
CA LYS A 393 14.90 21.19 -4.14
C LYS A 393 16.40 21.21 -4.46
N GLU A 394 17.22 20.38 -3.79
CA GLU A 394 18.65 20.28 -4.00
C GLU A 394 19.01 19.90 -5.45
N MET A 395 18.24 18.99 -6.05
CA MET A 395 18.40 18.67 -7.48
C MET A 395 18.13 19.89 -8.37
N ASN A 396 17.03 20.63 -8.08
CA ASN A 396 16.69 21.84 -8.83
C ASN A 396 17.72 22.97 -8.66
N ASP A 397 18.40 23.00 -7.51
CA ASP A 397 19.49 23.95 -7.24
C ASP A 397 20.83 23.47 -7.82
N GLY A 398 20.90 22.30 -8.49
CA GLY A 398 22.13 21.74 -9.08
C GLY A 398 23.13 21.24 -8.05
N GLN A 399 22.71 20.95 -6.83
CA GLN A 399 23.59 20.54 -5.75
C GLN A 399 23.85 19.03 -5.71
N VAL A 400 23.08 18.22 -6.43
CA VAL A 400 23.19 16.77 -6.46
C VAL A 400 24.00 16.35 -7.67
N ALA A 401 25.19 15.81 -7.44
CA ALA A 401 26.09 15.34 -8.49
C ALA A 401 25.74 13.95 -9.00
N ALA A 402 25.22 13.07 -8.12
CA ALA A 402 24.71 11.77 -8.53
C ALA A 402 23.48 11.34 -7.70
N LEU A 403 22.55 10.69 -8.35
CA LEU A 403 21.35 10.11 -7.75
C LEU A 403 21.23 8.63 -8.13
N LEU A 404 21.23 7.76 -7.12
CA LEU A 404 20.93 6.34 -7.27
C LEU A 404 19.50 6.10 -6.77
N ILE A 405 18.66 5.51 -7.60
CA ILE A 405 17.25 5.21 -7.28
C ILE A 405 17.10 3.69 -7.25
N VAL A 406 16.75 3.15 -6.11
CA VAL A 406 16.64 1.70 -5.90
C VAL A 406 15.25 1.35 -5.37
N GLY A 407 14.49 0.51 -6.09
CA GLY A 407 13.23 -0.06 -5.63
C GLY A 407 12.07 0.93 -5.47
N VAL A 408 12.16 2.14 -6.02
CA VAL A 408 11.09 3.14 -6.03
C VAL A 408 10.93 3.77 -7.41
N ASN A 409 9.72 4.20 -7.75
CA ASN A 409 9.45 4.95 -8.97
C ASN A 409 8.86 6.35 -8.62
N PRO A 410 9.71 7.31 -8.25
CA PRO A 410 9.22 8.62 -7.85
C PRO A 410 8.61 9.41 -9.01
N VAL A 411 9.00 9.15 -10.25
CA VAL A 411 8.41 9.79 -11.44
C VAL A 411 6.93 9.46 -11.57
N TYR A 412 6.53 8.25 -11.16
CA TYR A 412 5.13 7.84 -11.15
C TYR A 412 4.37 8.34 -9.91
N SER A 413 5.01 8.33 -8.74
CA SER A 413 4.31 8.41 -7.46
C SER A 413 4.51 9.74 -6.70
N TYR A 414 5.46 10.58 -7.08
CA TYR A 414 5.69 11.85 -6.38
C TYR A 414 4.65 12.91 -6.82
N HIS A 415 4.08 13.62 -5.87
CA HIS A 415 2.98 14.55 -6.09
C HIS A 415 3.35 15.74 -6.99
N ASP A 416 4.58 16.27 -6.89
CA ASP A 416 5.10 17.33 -7.76
C ASP A 416 6.07 16.74 -8.78
N ASN A 417 5.49 16.00 -9.73
CA ASN A 417 6.25 15.32 -10.78
C ASN A 417 7.03 16.30 -11.68
N GLU A 418 6.48 17.48 -11.92
CA GLU A 418 7.16 18.50 -12.75
C GLU A 418 8.45 19.00 -12.09
N ALA A 419 8.41 19.32 -10.78
CA ALA A 419 9.60 19.73 -10.05
C ALA A 419 10.63 18.61 -10.00
N LEU A 420 10.18 17.35 -9.81
CA LEU A 420 11.06 16.18 -9.81
C LEU A 420 11.75 16.01 -11.17
N LEU A 421 11.03 16.05 -12.27
CA LEU A 421 11.61 15.91 -13.62
C LEU A 421 12.60 17.01 -13.92
N ARG A 422 12.27 18.28 -13.63
CA ARG A 422 13.22 19.41 -13.78
C ARG A 422 14.50 19.20 -12.95
N GLY A 423 14.35 18.66 -11.74
CA GLY A 423 15.49 18.33 -10.88
C GLY A 423 16.32 17.19 -11.45
N LEU A 424 15.67 16.13 -11.93
CA LEU A 424 16.36 15.00 -12.57
C LEU A 424 17.18 15.43 -13.79
N ASP A 425 16.69 16.38 -14.59
CA ASP A 425 17.43 16.88 -15.77
C ASP A 425 18.73 17.60 -15.38
N LYS A 426 18.79 18.18 -14.19
CA LYS A 426 19.99 18.86 -13.67
C LYS A 426 21.01 17.93 -13.00
N VAL A 427 20.60 16.72 -12.65
CA VAL A 427 21.54 15.71 -12.08
C VAL A 427 22.37 15.13 -13.20
N ASP A 428 23.69 15.33 -13.12
CA ASP A 428 24.65 14.87 -14.13
C ASP A 428 24.67 13.35 -14.29
N ARG A 429 24.58 12.62 -13.16
CA ARG A 429 24.60 11.16 -13.13
C ARG A 429 23.40 10.60 -12.38
N LYS A 430 22.57 9.83 -13.07
CA LYS A 430 21.38 9.18 -12.49
C LYS A 430 21.32 7.71 -12.88
N SER A 431 21.02 6.86 -11.90
CA SER A 431 20.86 5.41 -12.08
C SER A 431 19.56 4.97 -11.40
N VAL A 432 18.82 4.09 -12.05
CA VAL A 432 17.60 3.46 -11.54
C VAL A 432 17.83 1.95 -11.53
N VAL A 433 17.62 1.32 -10.38
CA VAL A 433 17.78 -0.14 -10.16
C VAL A 433 16.48 -0.72 -9.60
#